data_9fa75fb0168f6ab7cdd1d262e93effce
#
_entry.id   9fa75fb0168f6ab7cdd1d262e93effce
#
_cell.length_a   1.000
_cell.length_b   1.000
_cell.length_c   1.000
_cell.angle_alpha   90.00
_cell.angle_beta   90.00
_cell.angle_gamma   90.00
#
_symmetry.space_group_name_H-M   'P 1'
#
loop_
_entity.id
_entity.type
_entity.pdbx_description
1 polymer ?
#
loop_
_entity_poly.entity_id
_entity_poly.type
_entity_poly.pdbx_seq_one_letter_code
_entity_poly.pdbx_strand_id
1 'polypeptide(L)'
;MSTKRIEAYFEACRRMMMEHKDLPLSVTLTFVGVALWERRPDHEGEPTTLEELAVKVGIPATTISQHLRYLGDHYREGRPGLGLVETEEFRHNRRKKVFHLTSKGRGLIRQLDMILRTAG
;
A
#
# COMPACT_ATOMS: atom_id res chain seq x y z
N MET A 1 9.95 30.24 5.56
CA MET A 1 9.67 28.81 5.45
C MET A 1 9.42 28.44 3.99
N SER A 2 10.08 27.39 3.52
CA SER A 2 9.87 26.93 2.15
C SER A 2 8.60 26.10 2.07
N THR A 3 7.79 26.31 1.03
CA THR A 3 6.58 25.53 0.78
C THR A 3 6.80 24.31 -0.12
N LYS A 4 8.04 24.07 -0.59
CA LYS A 4 8.34 23.00 -1.55
C LYS A 4 7.88 21.63 -1.08
N ARG A 5 8.12 21.29 0.19
CA ARG A 5 7.71 19.99 0.73
C ARG A 5 6.20 19.86 0.80
N ILE A 6 5.50 20.91 1.16
CA ILE A 6 4.05 20.91 1.21
C ILE A 6 3.48 20.81 -0.21
N GLU A 7 4.07 21.51 -1.17
CA GLU A 7 3.68 21.39 -2.58
C GLU A 7 3.88 19.96 -3.10
N ALA A 8 4.99 19.33 -2.75
CA ALA A 8 5.25 17.95 -3.13
C ALA A 8 4.23 16.99 -2.51
N TYR A 9 3.90 17.19 -1.24
CA TYR A 9 2.88 16.38 -0.58
C TYR A 9 1.51 16.57 -1.25
N PHE A 10 1.17 17.81 -1.58
CA PHE A 10 -0.07 18.12 -2.31
C PHE A 10 -0.13 17.36 -3.63
N GLU A 11 0.96 17.39 -4.42
CA GLU A 11 1.01 16.69 -5.71
C GLU A 11 0.95 15.17 -5.54
N ALA A 12 1.57 14.63 -4.49
CA ALA A 12 1.48 13.21 -4.19
C ALA A 12 0.04 12.80 -3.87
N CYS A 13 -0.67 13.60 -3.08
CA CYS A 13 -2.08 13.36 -2.77
C CYS A 13 -2.94 13.43 -4.03
N ARG A 14 -2.70 14.41 -4.90
CA ARG A 14 -3.42 14.51 -6.19
C ARG A 14 -3.20 13.27 -7.04
N ARG A 15 -1.97 12.77 -7.08
CA ARG A 15 -1.66 11.56 -7.85
C ARG A 15 -2.46 10.36 -7.29
N MET A 16 -2.58 10.25 -5.97
CA MET A 16 -3.39 9.18 -5.38
C MET A 16 -4.87 9.31 -5.73
N MET A 17 -5.39 10.54 -5.79
CA MET A 17 -6.78 10.78 -6.18
C MET A 17 -7.08 10.33 -7.62
N MET A 18 -6.08 10.22 -8.48
CA MET A 18 -6.27 9.71 -9.84
C MET A 18 -6.62 8.23 -9.86
N GLU A 19 -6.26 7.49 -8.81
CA GLU A 19 -6.67 6.09 -8.68
C GLU A 19 -8.13 5.98 -8.24
N HIS A 20 -8.53 6.84 -7.30
CA HIS A 20 -9.92 6.97 -6.87
C HIS A 20 -10.09 8.31 -6.16
N LYS A 21 -11.05 9.14 -6.62
CA LYS A 21 -11.22 10.51 -6.09
C LYS A 21 -11.57 10.57 -4.60
N ASP A 22 -12.23 9.54 -4.08
CA ASP A 22 -12.67 9.49 -2.69
C ASP A 22 -11.85 8.49 -1.86
N LEU A 23 -10.58 8.30 -2.22
CA LEU A 23 -9.71 7.35 -1.54
C LEU A 23 -9.45 7.80 -0.09
N PRO A 24 -9.87 6.99 0.92
CA PRO A 24 -9.60 7.36 2.31
C PRO A 24 -8.11 7.39 2.60
N LEU A 25 -7.71 8.33 3.45
CA LEU A 25 -6.31 8.46 3.86
C LEU A 25 -5.78 7.16 4.49
N SER A 26 -6.62 6.46 5.25
CA SER A 26 -6.24 5.19 5.88
C SER A 26 -5.90 4.11 4.85
N VAL A 27 -6.59 4.10 3.71
CA VAL A 27 -6.29 3.16 2.62
C VAL A 27 -4.96 3.54 1.96
N THR A 28 -4.74 4.83 1.73
CA THR A 28 -3.45 5.32 1.21
C THR A 28 -2.31 4.92 2.14
N LEU A 29 -2.51 5.09 3.44
CA LEU A 29 -1.51 4.72 4.45
C LEU A 29 -1.19 3.22 4.39
N THR A 30 -2.21 2.38 4.25
CA THR A 30 -2.02 0.94 4.10
C THR A 30 -1.23 0.61 2.83
N PHE A 31 -1.54 1.27 1.72
CA PHE A 31 -0.82 1.08 0.46
C PHE A 31 0.66 1.45 0.60
N VAL A 32 0.96 2.60 1.20
CA VAL A 32 2.34 3.02 1.44
C VAL A 32 3.03 2.04 2.40
N GLY A 33 2.31 1.54 3.40
CA GLY A 33 2.83 0.52 4.31
C GLY A 33 3.23 -0.76 3.57
N VAL A 34 2.41 -1.20 2.60
CA VAL A 34 2.77 -2.34 1.76
C VAL A 34 4.08 -2.08 1.03
N ALA A 35 4.25 -0.88 0.47
CA ALA A 35 5.47 -0.51 -0.24
C ALA A 35 6.71 -0.58 0.67
N LEU A 36 6.55 -0.20 1.94
CA LEU A 36 7.66 -0.17 2.90
C LEU A 36 8.01 -1.55 3.44
N TRP A 37 7.02 -2.43 3.62
CA TRP A 37 7.20 -3.69 4.34
C TRP A 37 6.80 -4.93 3.54
N GLU A 38 6.64 -4.82 2.24
CA GLU A 38 6.32 -5.96 1.39
C GLU A 38 7.43 -7.02 1.44
N ARG A 39 7.07 -8.24 1.06
CA ARG A 39 8.03 -9.31 0.93
C ARG A 39 9.11 -8.93 -0.08
N ARG A 40 10.36 -8.96 0.36
CA ARG A 40 11.52 -8.66 -0.47
C ARG A 40 12.38 -9.90 -0.63
N PRO A 41 12.80 -10.22 -1.87
CA PRO A 41 13.68 -11.38 -2.10
C PRO A 41 15.02 -11.28 -1.40
N ASP A 42 15.51 -10.05 -1.19
CA ASP A 42 16.79 -9.77 -0.57
C ASP A 42 16.74 -9.65 0.95
N HIS A 43 15.55 -9.80 1.53
CA HIS A 43 15.37 -9.68 2.97
C HIS A 43 15.65 -11.00 3.66
N GLU A 44 16.63 -11.01 4.58
CA GLU A 44 16.90 -12.16 5.41
C GLU A 44 15.83 -12.25 6.51
N GLY A 45 15.16 -13.38 6.58
CA GLY A 45 14.12 -13.62 7.56
C GLY A 45 12.75 -13.77 6.93
N GLU A 46 11.75 -13.89 7.78
CA GLU A 46 10.38 -14.09 7.33
C GLU A 46 9.76 -12.82 6.79
N PRO A 47 8.88 -12.93 5.77
CA PRO A 47 8.17 -11.76 5.27
C PRO A 47 7.21 -11.20 6.31
N THR A 48 6.94 -9.89 6.21
CA THR A 48 5.96 -9.22 7.08
C THR A 48 4.57 -9.79 6.79
N THR A 49 3.87 -10.19 7.84
CA THR A 49 2.49 -10.69 7.73
C THR A 49 1.49 -9.54 7.78
N LEU A 50 0.25 -9.85 7.42
CA LEU A 50 -0.86 -8.89 7.51
C LEU A 50 -1.00 -8.34 8.93
N GLU A 51 -0.90 -9.20 9.94
CA GLU A 51 -1.01 -8.80 11.34
C GLU A 51 0.12 -7.87 11.75
N GLU A 52 1.33 -8.13 11.28
CA GLU A 52 2.48 -7.25 11.53
C GLU A 52 2.33 -5.91 10.82
N LEU A 53 1.80 -5.91 9.60
CA LEU A 53 1.49 -4.68 8.87
C LEU A 53 0.48 -3.85 9.66
N ALA A 54 -0.55 -4.49 10.21
CA ALA A 54 -1.57 -3.81 11.00
C ALA A 54 -0.96 -3.08 12.20
N VAL A 55 -0.01 -3.72 12.88
CA VAL A 55 0.71 -3.09 13.99
C VAL A 55 1.50 -1.88 13.52
N LYS A 56 2.23 -2.01 12.39
CA LYS A 56 3.06 -0.93 11.85
C LYS A 56 2.22 0.25 11.38
N VAL A 57 1.07 -0.01 10.76
CA VAL A 57 0.18 1.04 10.26
C VAL A 57 -0.64 1.65 11.41
N GLY A 58 -0.90 0.88 12.46
CA GLY A 58 -1.70 1.33 13.59
C GLY A 58 -3.20 1.22 13.36
N ILE A 59 -3.62 0.25 12.55
CA ILE A 59 -5.02 0.00 12.20
C ILE A 59 -5.32 -1.47 12.49
N PRO A 60 -6.52 -1.80 13.00
CA PRO A 60 -6.85 -3.20 13.30
C PRO A 60 -6.67 -4.14 12.10
N ALA A 61 -6.23 -5.36 12.37
CA ALA A 61 -5.94 -6.34 11.31
C ALA A 61 -7.16 -6.62 10.42
N THR A 62 -8.38 -6.62 10.99
CA THR A 62 -9.60 -6.80 10.21
C THR A 62 -9.80 -5.69 9.19
N THR A 63 -9.49 -4.45 9.58
CA THR A 63 -9.57 -3.29 8.68
C THR A 63 -8.47 -3.34 7.63
N ILE A 64 -7.24 -3.71 8.01
CA ILE A 64 -6.14 -3.89 7.05
C ILE A 64 -6.52 -4.95 6.01
N SER A 65 -7.14 -6.05 6.45
CA SER A 65 -7.60 -7.09 5.53
C SER A 65 -8.57 -6.53 4.48
N GLN A 66 -9.51 -5.68 4.91
CA GLN A 66 -10.45 -5.01 4.00
C GLN A 66 -9.72 -4.04 3.05
N HIS A 67 -8.76 -3.27 3.57
CA HIS A 67 -7.96 -2.36 2.75
C HIS A 67 -7.17 -3.12 1.69
N LEU A 68 -6.57 -4.26 2.04
CA LEU A 68 -5.81 -5.06 1.09
C LEU A 68 -6.69 -5.65 -0.01
N ARG A 69 -7.93 -6.01 0.32
CA ARG A 69 -8.89 -6.44 -0.70
C ARG A 69 -9.23 -5.30 -1.67
N TYR A 70 -9.49 -4.12 -1.13
CA TYR A 70 -9.81 -2.94 -1.94
C TYR A 70 -8.63 -2.53 -2.83
N LEU A 71 -7.41 -2.62 -2.31
CA LEU A 71 -6.20 -2.33 -3.05
C LEU A 71 -5.84 -3.45 -4.04
N GLY A 72 -6.39 -4.65 -3.87
CA GLY A 72 -6.11 -5.82 -4.69
C GLY A 72 -7.09 -5.99 -5.85
N ASP A 73 -7.30 -7.25 -6.25
CA ASP A 73 -8.14 -7.57 -7.42
C ASP A 73 -9.62 -7.65 -7.09
N HIS A 74 -9.97 -8.14 -5.91
CA HIS A 74 -11.35 -8.41 -5.54
C HIS A 74 -11.70 -7.73 -4.23
N TYR A 75 -12.37 -6.59 -4.35
CA TYR A 75 -12.85 -5.87 -3.18
C TYR A 75 -14.11 -6.53 -2.61
N ARG A 76 -15.12 -6.72 -3.46
CA ARG A 76 -16.40 -7.33 -3.13
C ARG A 76 -16.90 -8.08 -4.34
N GLU A 77 -17.89 -8.96 -4.14
CA GLU A 77 -18.56 -9.66 -5.23
C GLU A 77 -19.03 -8.65 -6.29
N GLY A 78 -18.62 -8.86 -7.53
CA GLY A 78 -18.97 -7.97 -8.63
C GLY A 78 -18.26 -6.64 -8.67
N ARG A 79 -17.30 -6.37 -7.75
CA ARG A 79 -16.55 -5.12 -7.74
C ARG A 79 -15.04 -5.40 -7.72
N PRO A 80 -14.31 -4.94 -8.74
CA PRO A 80 -12.86 -5.07 -8.74
C PRO A 80 -12.24 -4.10 -7.75
N GLY A 81 -11.04 -4.46 -7.24
CA GLY A 81 -10.21 -3.54 -6.49
C GLY A 81 -9.38 -2.66 -7.41
N LEU A 82 -8.40 -1.95 -6.83
CA LEU A 82 -7.55 -1.03 -7.58
C LEU A 82 -6.38 -1.73 -8.31
N GLY A 83 -6.12 -3.00 -7.99
CA GLY A 83 -5.05 -3.76 -8.64
C GLY A 83 -3.64 -3.31 -8.28
N LEU A 84 -3.45 -2.72 -7.11
CA LEU A 84 -2.16 -2.17 -6.67
C LEU A 84 -1.36 -3.12 -5.79
N VAL A 85 -2.03 -4.10 -5.16
CA VAL A 85 -1.45 -5.01 -4.17
C VAL A 85 -1.94 -6.43 -4.44
N GLU A 86 -1.09 -7.41 -4.16
CA GLU A 86 -1.47 -8.82 -4.12
C GLU A 86 -1.23 -9.36 -2.74
N THR A 87 -2.12 -10.27 -2.30
CA THR A 87 -1.94 -11.00 -1.06
C THR A 87 -1.91 -12.49 -1.36
N GLU A 88 -1.10 -13.22 -0.61
CA GLU A 88 -1.00 -14.67 -0.73
C GLU A 88 -0.88 -15.30 0.65
N GLU A 89 -1.19 -16.59 0.74
CA GLU A 89 -1.03 -17.33 1.98
C GLU A 89 0.46 -17.43 2.33
N PHE A 90 0.77 -17.28 3.63
CA PHE A 90 2.13 -17.44 4.09
C PHE A 90 2.53 -18.92 4.00
N ARG A 91 3.66 -19.18 3.35
CA ARG A 91 4.13 -20.54 3.02
C ARG A 91 4.24 -21.47 4.23
N HIS A 92 4.70 -20.93 5.35
CA HIS A 92 4.94 -21.70 6.58
C HIS A 92 3.76 -21.70 7.54
N ASN A 93 2.74 -20.89 7.28
CA ASN A 93 1.53 -20.85 8.08
C ASN A 93 0.38 -20.30 7.23
N ARG A 94 -0.44 -21.19 6.70
CA ARG A 94 -1.53 -20.83 5.78
C ARG A 94 -2.61 -19.93 6.40
N ARG A 95 -2.66 -19.84 7.73
CA ARG A 95 -3.60 -18.94 8.41
C ARG A 95 -3.17 -17.50 8.31
N LYS A 96 -1.88 -17.26 8.03
CA LYS A 96 -1.34 -15.91 7.87
C LYS A 96 -1.22 -15.56 6.39
N LYS A 97 -1.30 -14.28 6.10
CA LYS A 97 -1.16 -13.77 4.73
C LYS A 97 0.02 -12.81 4.67
N VAL A 98 0.67 -12.81 3.53
CA VAL A 98 1.73 -11.88 3.19
C VAL A 98 1.28 -11.08 1.97
N PHE A 99 1.97 -10.00 1.68
CA PHE A 99 1.52 -9.04 0.67
C PHE A 99 2.72 -8.50 -0.11
N HIS A 100 2.44 -8.03 -1.31
CA HIS A 100 3.42 -7.33 -2.14
C HIS A 100 2.72 -6.43 -3.15
N LEU A 101 3.47 -5.47 -3.71
CA LEU A 101 2.96 -4.59 -4.76
C LEU A 101 2.84 -5.34 -6.08
N THR A 102 1.82 -5.00 -6.86
CA THR A 102 1.76 -5.39 -8.27
C THR A 102 2.67 -4.49 -9.08
N SER A 103 2.84 -4.79 -10.37
CA SER A 103 3.58 -3.89 -11.29
C SER A 103 2.94 -2.51 -11.33
N LYS A 104 1.61 -2.44 -11.32
CA LYS A 104 0.89 -1.17 -11.27
C LYS A 104 1.18 -0.44 -9.97
N GLY A 105 1.15 -1.14 -8.84
CA GLY A 105 1.47 -0.57 -7.53
C GLY A 105 2.90 -0.04 -7.46
N ARG A 106 3.87 -0.79 -8.01
CA ARG A 106 5.27 -0.35 -8.05
C ARG A 106 5.43 0.91 -8.90
N GLY A 107 4.73 0.98 -10.03
CA GLY A 107 4.74 2.16 -10.88
C GLY A 107 4.21 3.39 -10.15
N LEU A 108 3.12 3.22 -9.42
CA LEU A 108 2.55 4.33 -8.63
C LEU A 108 3.51 4.78 -7.53
N ILE A 109 4.12 3.85 -6.80
CA ILE A 109 5.09 4.19 -5.76
C ILE A 109 6.28 4.94 -6.35
N ARG A 110 6.78 4.53 -7.53
CA ARG A 110 7.87 5.24 -8.20
C ARG A 110 7.48 6.67 -8.55
N GLN A 111 6.24 6.89 -9.01
CA GLN A 111 5.73 8.23 -9.32
C GLN A 111 5.65 9.09 -8.06
N LEU A 112 5.15 8.52 -6.95
CA LEU A 112 5.12 9.24 -5.67
C LEU A 112 6.53 9.61 -5.21
N ASP A 113 7.47 8.68 -5.33
CA ASP A 113 8.86 8.94 -4.96
C ASP A 113 9.45 10.08 -5.79
N MET A 114 9.23 10.08 -7.11
CA MET A 114 9.69 11.16 -7.98
C MET A 114 9.10 12.51 -7.59
N ILE A 115 7.80 12.55 -7.29
CA ILE A 115 7.14 13.78 -6.85
C ILE A 115 7.77 14.31 -5.57
N LEU A 116 7.99 13.42 -4.60
CA LEU A 116 8.54 13.81 -3.30
C LEU A 116 10.02 14.21 -3.38
N ARG A 117 10.77 13.65 -4.31
CA ARG A 117 12.18 14.03 -4.52
C ARG A 117 12.34 15.48 -4.95
N THR A 118 11.35 16.05 -5.61
CA THR A 118 11.42 17.46 -6.04
C THR A 118 11.47 18.42 -4.86
N ALA A 119 11.13 17.95 -3.66
CA ALA A 119 11.10 18.78 -2.46
C ALA A 119 12.42 18.78 -1.69
N GLY A 120 13.30 17.88 -2.03
CA GLY A 120 14.54 17.73 -1.27
C GLY A 120 15.81 17.72 -2.10
#